data_34d722bde5f0b46be925b6d36c9ec192
#
_entry.id   34d722bde5f0b46be925b6d36c9ec192
#
_cell.length_a   1.000
_cell.length_b   1.000
_cell.length_c   1.000
_cell.angle_alpha   90.00
_cell.angle_beta   90.00
_cell.angle_gamma   90.00
#
_symmetry.space_group_name_H-M   'P 1'
#
loop_
_entity.id
_entity.type
_entity.pdbx_description
1 polymer ?
#
loop_
_entity_poly.entity_id
_entity_poly.type
_entity_poly.pdbx_seq_one_letter_code
_entity_poly.pdbx_strand_id
1 'polypeptide(L)'
;MISRNVPRPPGEPMEEPEQTIHPDPEVVANAWVGDWRALEERAAADLEGYWAERAGELEWSRRWDTVLDESGAPFYRWFVGARTNIVSNAVDRHLTNSHRNKLALIWVGEDVEQVRTFSYFDLGREVERMANVLRAMGVHKGDVVTIYLPRIPEVFFAMLACAKLGAIHSVV
;
A
#
# COMPACT_ATOMS: atom_id res chain seq x y z
N MET A 1 25.73 -16.37 37.91
CA MET A 1 26.70 -17.08 37.06
C MET A 1 26.73 -16.36 35.73
N ILE A 2 27.80 -15.62 35.45
CA ILE A 2 27.94 -14.90 34.17
C ILE A 2 28.56 -15.89 33.18
N SER A 3 27.78 -16.28 32.17
CA SER A 3 28.24 -17.13 31.06
C SER A 3 29.29 -16.37 30.26
N ARG A 4 30.54 -16.87 30.25
CA ARG A 4 31.62 -16.31 29.45
C ARG A 4 31.34 -16.62 27.98
N ASN A 5 31.19 -15.57 27.19
CA ASN A 5 31.14 -15.64 25.73
C ASN A 5 32.52 -16.08 25.23
N VAL A 6 32.66 -17.34 24.83
CA VAL A 6 33.88 -17.86 24.18
C VAL A 6 33.77 -17.51 22.69
N PRO A 7 34.77 -16.82 22.10
CA PRO A 7 34.71 -16.53 20.67
C PRO A 7 34.82 -17.82 19.84
N ARG A 8 33.91 -17.98 18.87
CA ARG A 8 33.86 -19.11 17.93
C ARG A 8 35.04 -19.08 16.97
N PRO A 9 35.59 -20.23 16.57
CA PRO A 9 36.60 -20.28 15.53
C PRO A 9 36.02 -19.84 14.16
N PRO A 10 36.80 -19.17 13.30
CA PRO A 10 36.37 -18.74 12.00
C PRO A 10 36.17 -19.95 11.06
N GLY A 11 34.93 -20.11 10.52
CA GLY A 11 34.61 -21.11 9.50
C GLY A 11 33.52 -22.12 9.85
N GLU A 12 32.96 -22.12 11.04
CA GLU A 12 31.79 -22.95 11.33
C GLU A 12 30.51 -22.23 10.82
N PRO A 13 29.64 -22.92 10.02
CA PRO A 13 28.35 -22.36 9.66
C PRO A 13 27.54 -22.10 10.94
N MET A 14 26.87 -20.96 10.99
CA MET A 14 25.87 -20.67 12.02
C MET A 14 24.70 -21.64 11.85
N GLU A 15 24.74 -22.76 12.56
CA GLU A 15 23.51 -23.50 12.85
C GLU A 15 22.75 -22.70 13.92
N GLU A 16 21.96 -21.71 13.48
CA GLU A 16 20.86 -21.24 14.30
C GLU A 16 19.90 -22.41 14.41
N PRO A 17 19.50 -22.83 15.63
CA PRO A 17 18.43 -23.81 15.75
C PRO A 17 17.23 -23.23 15.00
N GLU A 18 16.70 -23.93 13.99
CA GLU A 18 15.46 -23.58 13.32
C GLU A 18 14.36 -23.58 14.38
N GLN A 19 14.19 -22.43 15.01
CA GLN A 19 13.08 -22.21 15.92
C GLN A 19 11.84 -21.98 15.08
N THR A 20 11.17 -23.05 14.70
CA THR A 20 9.87 -22.99 14.03
C THR A 20 8.86 -22.39 15.01
N ILE A 21 8.49 -21.16 14.77
CA ILE A 21 7.43 -20.49 15.54
C ILE A 21 6.10 -20.85 14.91
N HIS A 22 5.27 -21.59 15.63
CA HIS A 22 3.91 -21.88 15.21
C HIS A 22 2.99 -20.77 15.73
N PRO A 23 2.18 -20.14 14.84
CA PRO A 23 1.19 -19.17 15.29
C PRO A 23 0.11 -19.83 16.13
N ASP A 24 -0.54 -19.07 16.98
CA ASP A 24 -1.67 -19.51 17.77
C ASP A 24 -2.77 -20.07 16.86
N PRO A 25 -3.43 -21.20 17.22
CA PRO A 25 -4.52 -21.79 16.44
C PRO A 25 -5.65 -20.80 16.11
N GLU A 26 -5.95 -19.86 16.99
CA GLU A 26 -6.95 -18.82 16.74
C GLU A 26 -6.51 -17.84 15.62
N VAL A 27 -5.22 -17.50 15.59
CA VAL A 27 -4.65 -16.66 14.50
C VAL A 27 -4.72 -17.40 13.17
N VAL A 28 -4.41 -18.71 13.17
CA VAL A 28 -4.51 -19.54 11.95
C VAL A 28 -5.96 -19.65 11.47
N ALA A 29 -6.91 -19.88 12.39
CA ALA A 29 -8.33 -20.01 12.05
C ALA A 29 -8.94 -18.71 11.48
N ASN A 30 -8.42 -17.57 11.89
CA ASN A 30 -8.86 -16.24 11.42
C ASN A 30 -8.02 -15.69 10.25
N ALA A 31 -7.07 -16.46 9.73
CA ALA A 31 -6.23 -16.02 8.62
C ALA A 31 -7.06 -15.87 7.33
N TRP A 32 -6.83 -14.79 6.60
CA TRP A 32 -7.49 -14.52 5.31
C TRP A 32 -7.15 -15.56 4.24
N VAL A 33 -5.99 -16.17 4.34
CA VAL A 33 -5.53 -17.26 3.49
C VAL A 33 -5.41 -18.51 4.36
N GLY A 34 -6.39 -19.41 4.26
CA GLY A 34 -6.43 -20.65 5.02
C GLY A 34 -5.49 -21.74 4.45
N ASP A 35 -5.34 -21.77 3.15
CA ASP A 35 -4.44 -22.68 2.43
C ASP A 35 -3.55 -21.93 1.45
N TRP A 36 -2.35 -21.61 1.90
CA TRP A 36 -1.35 -20.93 1.09
C TRP A 36 -0.88 -21.75 -0.11
N ARG A 37 -0.74 -23.07 0.07
CA ARG A 37 -0.26 -23.96 -1.00
C ARG A 37 -1.24 -24.05 -2.15
N ALA A 38 -2.52 -24.23 -1.85
CA ALA A 38 -3.57 -24.23 -2.86
C ALA A 38 -3.62 -22.89 -3.65
N LEU A 39 -3.38 -21.77 -2.96
CA LEU A 39 -3.31 -20.47 -3.60
C LEU A 39 -2.11 -20.35 -4.54
N GLU A 40 -0.95 -20.82 -4.10
CA GLU A 40 0.29 -20.82 -4.89
C GLU A 40 0.17 -21.73 -6.12
N GLU A 41 -0.36 -22.96 -5.95
CA GLU A 41 -0.61 -23.90 -7.05
C GLU A 41 -1.57 -23.32 -8.08
N ARG A 42 -2.64 -22.65 -7.64
CA ARG A 42 -3.59 -21.98 -8.52
C ARG A 42 -2.93 -20.84 -9.29
N ALA A 43 -2.13 -20.00 -8.62
CA ALA A 43 -1.42 -18.91 -9.25
C ALA A 43 -0.37 -19.41 -10.26
N ALA A 44 0.29 -20.54 -9.97
CA ALA A 44 1.25 -21.17 -10.87
C ALA A 44 0.58 -21.84 -12.09
N ALA A 45 -0.62 -22.39 -11.92
CA ALA A 45 -1.36 -23.04 -12.99
C ALA A 45 -1.93 -22.04 -14.03
N ASP A 46 -2.40 -20.89 -13.58
CA ASP A 46 -2.93 -19.81 -14.43
C ASP A 46 -2.57 -18.44 -13.83
N LEU A 47 -1.38 -17.97 -14.15
CA LEU A 47 -0.83 -16.71 -13.63
C LEU A 47 -1.68 -15.51 -14.08
N GLU A 48 -2.06 -15.45 -15.36
CA GLU A 48 -2.82 -14.33 -15.90
C GLU A 48 -4.25 -14.30 -15.33
N GLY A 49 -4.93 -15.44 -15.29
CA GLY A 49 -6.28 -15.54 -14.72
C GLY A 49 -6.30 -15.20 -13.24
N TYR A 50 -5.31 -15.67 -12.48
CA TYR A 50 -5.17 -15.33 -11.07
C TYR A 50 -5.05 -13.82 -10.83
N TRP A 51 -4.14 -13.15 -11.56
CA TRP A 51 -3.95 -11.70 -11.40
C TRP A 51 -5.09 -10.88 -11.99
N ALA A 52 -5.74 -11.35 -13.06
CA ALA A 52 -6.94 -10.72 -13.61
C ALA A 52 -8.09 -10.71 -12.59
N GLU A 53 -8.27 -11.81 -11.86
CA GLU A 53 -9.27 -11.90 -10.79
C GLU A 53 -8.94 -10.95 -9.64
N ARG A 54 -7.70 -10.97 -9.14
CA ARG A 54 -7.28 -10.05 -8.07
C ARG A 54 -7.40 -8.58 -8.48
N ALA A 55 -6.98 -8.26 -9.70
CA ALA A 55 -7.13 -6.91 -10.24
C ALA A 55 -8.60 -6.50 -10.45
N GLY A 56 -9.49 -7.47 -10.65
CA GLY A 56 -10.94 -7.24 -10.73
C GLY A 56 -11.56 -6.66 -9.46
N GLU A 57 -10.90 -6.82 -8.30
CA GLU A 57 -11.33 -6.24 -7.03
C GLU A 57 -11.06 -4.73 -6.92
N LEU A 58 -10.24 -4.19 -7.83
CA LEU A 58 -9.89 -2.77 -7.89
C LEU A 58 -10.78 -2.02 -8.87
N GLU A 59 -10.91 -0.72 -8.63
CA GLU A 59 -11.59 0.19 -9.54
C GLU A 59 -10.61 0.68 -10.63
N TRP A 60 -11.02 0.53 -11.89
CA TRP A 60 -10.28 0.95 -13.06
C TRP A 60 -11.11 1.94 -13.85
N SER A 61 -10.51 3.09 -14.19
CA SER A 61 -11.13 4.04 -15.12
C SER A 61 -11.12 3.52 -16.57
N ARG A 62 -10.16 2.65 -16.87
CA ARG A 62 -10.12 1.81 -18.08
C ARG A 62 -9.53 0.45 -17.71
N ARG A 63 -10.23 -0.64 -18.02
CA ARG A 63 -9.70 -1.99 -17.87
C ARG A 63 -8.59 -2.25 -18.90
N TRP A 64 -7.81 -3.28 -18.66
CA TRP A 64 -6.71 -3.73 -19.51
C TRP A 64 -7.21 -4.40 -20.79
N ASP A 65 -6.38 -4.34 -21.80
CA ASP A 65 -6.54 -5.08 -23.05
C ASP A 65 -5.86 -6.46 -22.93
N THR A 66 -4.72 -6.53 -22.21
CA THR A 66 -3.93 -7.74 -21.97
C THR A 66 -3.44 -7.72 -20.52
N VAL A 67 -3.54 -8.86 -19.84
CA VAL A 67 -3.12 -8.99 -18.42
C VAL A 67 -1.61 -8.94 -18.30
N LEU A 68 -0.91 -9.76 -19.09
CA LEU A 68 0.55 -9.85 -19.10
C LEU A 68 1.05 -9.81 -20.54
N ASP A 69 2.02 -8.97 -20.83
CA ASP A 69 2.75 -8.92 -22.09
C ASP A 69 4.23 -9.23 -21.84
N GLU A 70 4.66 -10.37 -22.31
CA GLU A 70 6.01 -10.90 -22.19
C GLU A 70 6.89 -10.64 -23.42
N SER A 71 6.35 -9.95 -24.44
CA SER A 71 7.07 -9.73 -25.72
C SER A 71 8.37 -8.94 -25.56
N GLY A 72 8.50 -8.19 -24.47
CA GLY A 72 9.68 -7.39 -24.13
C GLY A 72 10.57 -8.02 -23.06
N ALA A 73 10.54 -9.34 -22.84
CA ALA A 73 11.34 -9.99 -21.80
C ALA A 73 12.81 -9.53 -21.83
N PRO A 74 13.45 -9.28 -20.66
CA PRO A 74 12.95 -9.53 -19.29
C PRO A 74 12.10 -8.40 -18.71
N PHE A 75 11.69 -7.40 -19.50
CA PHE A 75 10.88 -6.27 -19.05
C PHE A 75 9.41 -6.54 -19.37
N TYR A 76 8.71 -7.17 -18.40
CA TYR A 76 7.32 -7.54 -18.52
C TYR A 76 6.40 -6.33 -18.29
N ARG A 77 5.24 -6.33 -18.98
CA ARG A 77 4.21 -5.29 -18.79
C ARG A 77 2.92 -5.94 -18.33
N TRP A 78 2.43 -5.47 -17.17
CA TRP A 78 1.17 -5.92 -16.60
C TRP A 78 0.03 -4.96 -16.91
N PHE A 79 -1.17 -5.51 -17.07
CA PHE A 79 -2.41 -4.77 -17.27
C PHE A 79 -2.29 -3.71 -18.37
N VAL A 80 -1.80 -4.13 -19.53
CA VAL A 80 -1.53 -3.25 -20.67
C VAL A 80 -2.79 -2.52 -21.10
N GLY A 81 -2.69 -1.20 -21.29
CA GLY A 81 -3.81 -0.34 -21.65
C GLY A 81 -4.68 0.10 -20.48
N ALA A 82 -4.53 -0.50 -19.29
CA ALA A 82 -5.32 -0.14 -18.12
C ALA A 82 -5.01 1.25 -17.59
N ARG A 83 -6.00 1.84 -16.91
CA ARG A 83 -5.87 3.11 -16.19
C ARG A 83 -6.57 3.04 -14.86
N THR A 84 -5.88 3.42 -13.81
CA THR A 84 -6.42 3.58 -12.46
C THR A 84 -5.72 4.73 -11.76
N ASN A 85 -6.27 5.15 -10.65
CA ASN A 85 -5.61 6.04 -9.70
C ASN A 85 -5.64 5.38 -8.32
N ILE A 86 -4.51 5.36 -7.64
CA ILE A 86 -4.41 4.72 -6.34
C ILE A 86 -5.34 5.38 -5.31
N VAL A 87 -5.56 6.69 -5.41
CA VAL A 87 -6.46 7.43 -4.49
C VAL A 87 -7.92 7.03 -4.71
N SER A 88 -8.32 6.73 -5.96
CA SER A 88 -9.66 6.21 -6.23
C SER A 88 -9.90 4.91 -5.47
N ASN A 89 -8.91 4.02 -5.42
CA ASN A 89 -9.02 2.76 -4.71
C ASN A 89 -8.80 2.86 -3.19
N ALA A 90 -7.86 3.71 -2.75
CA ALA A 90 -7.52 3.82 -1.34
C ALA A 90 -8.47 4.73 -0.55
N VAL A 91 -9.09 5.71 -1.20
CA VAL A 91 -9.91 6.74 -0.52
C VAL A 91 -11.28 6.89 -1.16
N ASP A 92 -11.35 7.25 -2.47
CA ASP A 92 -12.58 7.74 -3.08
C ASP A 92 -13.70 6.69 -3.07
N ARG A 93 -13.41 5.42 -3.39
CA ARG A 93 -14.38 4.32 -3.35
C ARG A 93 -15.04 4.14 -1.98
N HIS A 94 -14.39 4.59 -0.91
CA HIS A 94 -14.89 4.46 0.45
C HIS A 94 -15.78 5.62 0.87
N LEU A 95 -15.85 6.69 0.09
CA LEU A 95 -16.68 7.86 0.41
C LEU A 95 -18.19 7.60 0.26
N THR A 96 -18.57 6.59 -0.52
CA THR A 96 -19.96 6.28 -0.86
C THR A 96 -20.45 4.94 -0.31
N ASN A 97 -19.61 4.19 0.42
CA ASN A 97 -19.94 2.89 0.98
C ASN A 97 -19.96 2.89 2.52
N SER A 98 -20.11 1.72 3.15
CA SER A 98 -20.15 1.55 4.60
C SER A 98 -18.86 1.95 5.33
N HIS A 99 -17.75 2.13 4.61
CA HIS A 99 -16.49 2.57 5.20
C HIS A 99 -16.36 4.08 5.35
N ARG A 100 -17.28 4.85 4.77
CA ARG A 100 -17.26 6.32 4.79
C ARG A 100 -16.91 6.92 6.17
N ASN A 101 -17.52 6.39 7.23
CA ASN A 101 -17.36 6.88 8.58
C ASN A 101 -16.36 6.07 9.43
N LYS A 102 -15.68 5.07 8.83
CA LYS A 102 -14.60 4.36 9.52
C LYS A 102 -13.37 5.24 9.62
N LEU A 103 -12.56 5.01 10.64
CA LEU A 103 -11.27 5.66 10.81
C LEU A 103 -10.34 5.27 9.66
N ALA A 104 -9.80 6.29 8.99
CA ALA A 104 -8.82 6.14 7.92
C ALA A 104 -7.41 6.57 8.35
N LEU A 105 -7.32 7.55 9.27
CA LEU A 105 -6.05 8.07 9.78
C LEU A 105 -6.22 8.46 11.25
N ILE A 106 -5.27 8.01 12.06
CA ILE A 106 -5.08 8.46 13.45
C ILE A 106 -3.72 9.11 13.53
N TRP A 107 -3.67 10.35 13.93
CA TRP A 107 -2.44 11.06 14.19
C TRP A 107 -2.28 11.30 15.69
N VAL A 108 -1.10 11.03 16.20
CA VAL A 108 -0.71 11.30 17.59
C VAL A 108 0.46 12.27 17.54
N GLY A 109 0.34 13.38 18.24
CA GLY A 109 1.36 14.40 18.34
C GLY A 109 2.57 13.94 19.19
N GLU A 110 3.56 14.82 19.30
CA GLU A 110 4.69 14.63 20.21
C GLU A 110 4.20 14.55 21.66
N ASP A 111 3.28 15.42 22.03
CA ASP A 111 2.43 15.24 23.20
C ASP A 111 1.34 14.22 22.86
N VAL A 112 1.39 13.06 23.51
CA VAL A 112 0.48 11.91 23.25
C VAL A 112 -1.00 12.22 23.55
N GLU A 113 -1.29 13.29 24.30
CA GLU A 113 -2.66 13.77 24.50
C GLU A 113 -3.22 14.48 23.25
N GLN A 114 -2.35 14.91 22.35
CA GLN A 114 -2.76 15.52 21.09
C GLN A 114 -3.07 14.45 20.07
N VAL A 115 -4.32 14.06 19.97
CA VAL A 115 -4.80 13.06 19.01
C VAL A 115 -5.77 13.72 18.02
N ARG A 116 -5.54 13.50 16.71
CA ARG A 116 -6.48 13.85 15.64
C ARG A 116 -6.89 12.59 14.89
N THR A 117 -8.17 12.45 14.66
CA THR A 117 -8.74 11.32 13.92
C THR A 117 -9.45 11.80 12.68
N PHE A 118 -9.34 11.03 11.61
CA PHE A 118 -9.98 11.31 10.33
C PHE A 118 -10.71 10.05 9.85
N SER A 119 -11.98 10.18 9.57
CA SER A 119 -12.71 9.16 8.84
C SER A 119 -12.27 9.16 7.36
N TYR A 120 -12.67 8.16 6.58
CA TYR A 120 -12.47 8.19 5.12
C TYR A 120 -13.09 9.45 4.50
N PHE A 121 -14.25 9.88 4.99
CA PHE A 121 -14.89 11.10 4.54
C PHE A 121 -14.04 12.34 4.82
N ASP A 122 -13.51 12.47 6.04
CA ASP A 122 -12.67 13.61 6.41
C ASP A 122 -11.37 13.62 5.60
N LEU A 123 -10.71 12.46 5.49
CA LEU A 123 -9.50 12.30 4.69
C LEU A 123 -9.75 12.68 3.23
N GLY A 124 -10.81 12.15 2.62
CA GLY A 124 -11.15 12.45 1.22
C GLY A 124 -11.38 13.94 1.00
N ARG A 125 -12.08 14.61 1.93
CA ARG A 125 -12.33 16.06 1.88
C ARG A 125 -11.03 16.88 1.96
N GLU A 126 -10.12 16.50 2.86
CA GLU A 126 -8.83 17.22 2.99
C GLU A 126 -7.92 16.97 1.76
N VAL A 127 -7.91 15.75 1.23
CA VAL A 127 -7.21 15.41 -0.02
C VAL A 127 -7.75 16.21 -1.19
N GLU A 128 -9.08 16.35 -1.33
CA GLU A 128 -9.70 17.17 -2.38
C GLU A 128 -9.33 18.64 -2.26
N ARG A 129 -9.36 19.20 -1.05
CA ARG A 129 -8.96 20.58 -0.80
C ARG A 129 -7.50 20.81 -1.21
N MET A 130 -6.60 19.93 -0.77
CA MET A 130 -5.18 20.03 -1.10
C MET A 130 -4.95 19.87 -2.62
N ALA A 131 -5.62 18.93 -3.27
CA ALA A 131 -5.53 18.74 -4.72
C ALA A 131 -6.00 20.00 -5.48
N ASN A 132 -7.09 20.64 -5.02
CA ASN A 132 -7.57 21.87 -5.63
C ASN A 132 -6.57 23.03 -5.46
N VAL A 133 -5.91 23.15 -4.30
CA VAL A 133 -4.85 24.15 -4.07
C VAL A 133 -3.68 23.90 -5.01
N LEU A 134 -3.14 22.68 -5.05
CA LEU A 134 -2.03 22.33 -5.92
C LEU A 134 -2.36 22.59 -7.39
N ARG A 135 -3.55 22.24 -7.84
CA ARG A 135 -4.01 22.52 -9.21
C ARG A 135 -4.13 24.01 -9.50
N ALA A 136 -4.62 24.81 -8.55
CA ALA A 136 -4.68 26.26 -8.68
C ALA A 136 -3.30 26.90 -8.74
N MET A 137 -2.29 26.28 -8.13
CA MET A 137 -0.88 26.67 -8.21
C MET A 137 -0.20 26.22 -9.52
N GLY A 138 -0.92 25.51 -10.40
CA GLY A 138 -0.40 25.07 -11.69
C GLY A 138 0.24 23.70 -11.68
N VAL A 139 0.06 22.88 -10.64
CA VAL A 139 0.58 21.50 -10.60
C VAL A 139 -0.25 20.60 -11.51
N HIS A 140 0.43 19.88 -12.40
CA HIS A 140 -0.13 18.96 -13.38
C HIS A 140 0.45 17.56 -13.24
N LYS A 141 -0.11 16.62 -13.99
CA LYS A 141 0.41 15.25 -14.07
C LYS A 141 1.87 15.23 -14.53
N GLY A 142 2.72 14.56 -13.75
CA GLY A 142 4.15 14.40 -14.01
C GLY A 142 5.03 15.45 -13.33
N ASP A 143 4.46 16.52 -12.80
CA ASP A 143 5.22 17.48 -12.01
C ASP A 143 5.69 16.87 -10.69
N VAL A 144 6.83 17.36 -10.18
CA VAL A 144 7.39 16.94 -8.90
C VAL A 144 7.07 17.97 -7.82
N VAL A 145 6.43 17.51 -6.75
CA VAL A 145 6.11 18.32 -5.58
C VAL A 145 6.97 17.85 -4.41
N THR A 146 7.87 18.69 -3.94
CA THR A 146 8.64 18.42 -2.72
C THR A 146 7.81 18.76 -1.50
N ILE A 147 7.66 17.79 -0.60
CA ILE A 147 6.92 17.93 0.65
C ILE A 147 7.94 18.03 1.78
N TYR A 148 8.11 19.23 2.33
CA TYR A 148 8.96 19.50 3.48
C TYR A 148 8.08 19.98 4.64
N LEU A 149 7.54 19.03 5.39
CA LEU A 149 6.61 19.25 6.49
C LEU A 149 7.04 18.44 7.71
N PRO A 150 6.76 18.91 8.93
CA PRO A 150 6.92 18.10 10.13
C PRO A 150 5.93 16.91 10.11
N ARG A 151 5.99 16.03 11.11
CA ARG A 151 5.13 14.84 11.20
C ARG A 151 3.69 15.19 11.58
N ILE A 152 2.99 15.86 10.67
CA ILE A 152 1.59 16.29 10.81
C ILE A 152 0.70 15.57 9.79
N PRO A 153 -0.63 15.49 10.02
CA PRO A 153 -1.55 14.80 9.09
C PRO A 153 -1.53 15.35 7.68
N GLU A 154 -1.21 16.62 7.52
CA GLU A 154 -1.17 17.33 6.24
C GLU A 154 -0.15 16.74 5.25
N VAL A 155 0.88 16.01 5.76
CA VAL A 155 1.81 15.23 4.91
C VAL A 155 1.04 14.19 4.08
N PHE A 156 0.13 13.44 4.71
CA PHE A 156 -0.69 12.43 4.04
C PHE A 156 -1.65 13.06 3.04
N PHE A 157 -2.24 14.21 3.38
CA PHE A 157 -3.13 14.93 2.47
C PHE A 157 -2.37 15.40 1.23
N ALA A 158 -1.16 15.94 1.39
CA ALA A 158 -0.33 16.38 0.28
C ALA A 158 0.12 15.21 -0.61
N MET A 159 0.57 14.09 -0.02
CA MET A 159 0.96 12.89 -0.75
C MET A 159 -0.20 12.35 -1.60
N LEU A 160 -1.36 12.17 -0.98
CA LEU A 160 -2.57 11.68 -1.66
C LEU A 160 -3.07 12.68 -2.71
N ALA A 161 -3.00 13.98 -2.45
CA ALA A 161 -3.38 15.01 -3.42
C ALA A 161 -2.48 14.98 -4.66
N CYS A 162 -1.16 14.83 -4.49
CA CYS A 162 -0.23 14.64 -5.61
C CYS A 162 -0.58 13.40 -6.42
N ALA A 163 -0.78 12.25 -5.75
CA ALA A 163 -1.17 11.01 -6.41
C ALA A 163 -2.51 11.14 -7.15
N LYS A 164 -3.48 11.86 -6.59
CA LYS A 164 -4.78 12.15 -7.22
C LYS A 164 -4.63 12.95 -8.49
N LEU A 165 -3.75 13.94 -8.52
CA LEU A 165 -3.43 14.75 -9.70
C LEU A 165 -2.52 14.02 -10.71
N GLY A 166 -1.92 12.89 -10.32
CA GLY A 166 -0.89 12.21 -11.10
C GLY A 166 0.46 12.91 -11.05
N ALA A 167 0.67 13.79 -10.10
CA ALA A 167 1.96 14.41 -9.79
C ALA A 167 2.83 13.45 -8.95
N ILE A 168 4.13 13.67 -8.97
CA ILE A 168 5.12 12.90 -8.21
C ILE A 168 5.38 13.64 -6.91
N HIS A 169 5.18 12.99 -5.78
CA HIS A 169 5.57 13.56 -4.49
C HIS A 169 6.97 13.09 -4.06
N SER A 170 7.76 14.00 -3.50
CA SER A 170 9.05 13.71 -2.86
C SER A 170 8.99 14.24 -1.44
N VAL A 171 9.04 13.34 -0.47
CA VAL A 171 8.97 13.68 0.97
C VAL A 171 10.39 13.75 1.52
N VAL A 172 10.71 14.84 2.23
CA VAL A 172 12.04 15.14 2.78
C VAL A 172 11.94 15.25 4.31
#